data_c06c1ccfe36fc68c9b1e64a4852bf7fb
#
_entry.id   c06c1ccfe36fc68c9b1e64a4852bf7fb
#
_cell.length_a   1.000
_cell.length_b   1.000
_cell.length_c   1.000
_cell.angle_alpha   90.00
_cell.angle_beta   90.00
_cell.angle_gamma   90.00
#
_symmetry.space_group_name_H-M   'P 1'
#
loop_
_entity.id
_entity.type
_entity.pdbx_description
1 polymer ?
#
loop_
_entity_poly.entity_id
_entity_poly.type
_entity_poly.pdbx_seq_one_letter_code
_entity_poly.pdbx_strand_id
1 'polypeptide(L)'
;MLDWFKHKSHICIVLERLGPSTFNFLQQNDFVPFSVEQIRHIAFQIFRAVSFLHRNKLTHTDLKPENILFVSCDCDRETLDIKVVDFGTATFDHQHHETLVSTRHYRAPEVILDLGWNQSCDVWSLGCVLIEYYLGRTLFPSHDCGEHLAMMEKVLGPIPPRLLKQTRSSRHPVQNDTRLSWNGSSSSEDDIEKHCQPLTQYMRTNNEEEKQLFDLLSCMLEYDVSRRITLEEALWHPFFCPLRTQKL
;
A
#
# COMPACT_ATOMS: atom_id res chain seq x y z
N MET A 1 -7.01 7.75 -21.39
CA MET A 1 -6.45 8.83 -22.23
C MET A 1 -7.50 9.14 -23.28
N LEU A 2 -7.93 10.38 -23.38
CA LEU A 2 -8.93 10.83 -24.36
C LEU A 2 -8.25 11.30 -25.65
N ASP A 3 -7.16 12.06 -25.52
CA ASP A 3 -6.42 12.62 -26.63
C ASP A 3 -4.99 12.97 -26.21
N TRP A 4 -4.14 13.34 -27.15
CA TRP A 4 -2.84 13.94 -26.89
C TRP A 4 -2.44 14.90 -28.00
N PHE A 5 -1.64 15.92 -27.67
CA PHE A 5 -1.14 16.88 -28.65
C PHE A 5 0.22 17.44 -28.21
N LYS A 6 0.94 18.02 -29.15
CA LYS A 6 2.19 18.72 -28.88
C LYS A 6 1.92 20.23 -28.85
N HIS A 7 2.28 20.89 -27.74
CA HIS A 7 2.23 22.33 -27.61
C HIS A 7 3.63 22.85 -27.24
N LYS A 8 4.20 23.69 -28.09
CA LYS A 8 5.61 24.12 -28.01
C LYS A 8 6.52 22.89 -27.96
N SER A 9 7.29 22.68 -26.90
CA SER A 9 8.16 21.51 -26.73
C SER A 9 7.59 20.44 -25.80
N HIS A 10 6.34 20.56 -25.35
CA HIS A 10 5.71 19.66 -24.39
C HIS A 10 4.70 18.73 -25.07
N ILE A 11 4.68 17.48 -24.63
CA ILE A 11 3.59 16.54 -24.95
C ILE A 11 2.49 16.76 -23.90
N CYS A 12 1.30 17.07 -24.38
CA CYS A 12 0.10 17.25 -23.57
C CYS A 12 -0.79 16.02 -23.73
N ILE A 13 -1.20 15.42 -22.62
CA ILE A 13 -2.09 14.27 -22.58
C ILE A 13 -3.42 14.73 -22.00
N VAL A 14 -4.51 14.48 -22.75
CA VAL A 14 -5.87 14.79 -22.32
C VAL A 14 -6.45 13.58 -21.61
N LEU A 15 -6.80 13.75 -20.36
CA LEU A 15 -7.44 12.72 -19.53
C LEU A 15 -8.87 13.13 -19.19
N GLU A 16 -9.70 12.17 -18.83
CA GLU A 16 -10.98 12.45 -18.22
C GLU A 16 -10.78 13.19 -16.89
N ARG A 17 -11.73 14.06 -16.56
CA ARG A 17 -11.76 14.72 -15.27
C ARG A 17 -12.36 13.75 -14.25
N LEU A 18 -11.63 13.47 -13.18
CA LEU A 18 -12.06 12.66 -12.05
C LEU A 18 -12.43 13.53 -10.85
N GLY A 19 -13.02 12.91 -9.85
CA GLY A 19 -13.32 13.50 -8.55
C GLY A 19 -12.07 13.63 -7.66
N PRO A 20 -12.26 13.89 -6.35
CA PRO A 20 -11.17 13.98 -5.39
C PRO A 20 -10.47 12.64 -5.24
N SER A 21 -9.21 12.67 -4.80
CA SER A 21 -8.53 11.44 -4.35
C SER A 21 -9.13 10.94 -3.05
N THR A 22 -8.91 9.66 -2.74
CA THR A 22 -9.34 9.08 -1.46
C THR A 22 -8.64 9.77 -0.28
N PHE A 23 -7.42 10.29 -0.47
CA PHE A 23 -6.73 11.14 0.50
C PHE A 23 -7.49 12.45 0.73
N ASN A 24 -7.83 13.18 -0.35
CA ASN A 24 -8.56 14.43 -0.25
C ASN A 24 -9.93 14.23 0.38
N PHE A 25 -10.58 13.10 0.08
CA PHE A 25 -11.85 12.75 0.70
C PHE A 25 -11.70 12.52 2.22
N LEU A 26 -10.70 11.75 2.66
CA LEU A 26 -10.42 11.59 4.08
C LEU A 26 -10.12 12.93 4.75
N GLN A 27 -9.28 13.76 4.14
CA GLN A 27 -8.92 15.07 4.66
C GLN A 27 -10.14 16.00 4.81
N GLN A 28 -11.03 16.03 3.82
CA GLN A 28 -12.26 16.84 3.86
C GLN A 28 -13.28 16.33 4.89
N ASN A 29 -13.17 15.07 5.28
CA ASN A 29 -13.99 14.45 6.34
C ASN A 29 -13.23 14.30 7.66
N ASP A 30 -12.27 15.19 7.96
CA ASP A 30 -11.49 15.19 9.21
C ASP A 30 -10.85 13.83 9.53
N PHE A 31 -10.41 13.11 8.50
CA PHE A 31 -9.83 11.77 8.58
C PHE A 31 -10.70 10.73 9.28
N VAL A 32 -12.02 10.91 9.22
CA VAL A 32 -12.95 9.87 9.66
C VAL A 32 -12.75 8.62 8.79
N PRO A 33 -12.45 7.47 9.41
CA PRO A 33 -12.17 6.24 8.67
C PRO A 33 -13.33 5.77 7.78
N PHE A 34 -12.99 5.10 6.69
CA PHE A 34 -13.98 4.38 5.91
C PHE A 34 -14.55 3.20 6.71
N SER A 35 -15.81 2.86 6.46
CA SER A 35 -16.39 1.61 6.96
C SER A 35 -15.73 0.40 6.29
N VAL A 36 -15.79 -0.77 6.94
CA VAL A 36 -15.24 -2.02 6.37
C VAL A 36 -15.90 -2.35 5.02
N GLU A 37 -17.18 -2.05 4.88
CA GLU A 37 -17.92 -2.22 3.61
C GLU A 37 -17.37 -1.30 2.51
N GLN A 38 -17.16 -0.01 2.81
CA GLN A 38 -16.57 0.94 1.87
C GLN A 38 -15.15 0.51 1.47
N ILE A 39 -14.33 0.08 2.44
CA ILE A 39 -12.98 -0.45 2.18
C ILE A 39 -13.06 -1.66 1.23
N ARG A 40 -14.01 -2.58 1.45
CA ARG A 40 -14.23 -3.75 0.60
C ARG A 40 -14.54 -3.35 -0.85
N HIS A 41 -15.45 -2.40 -1.06
CA HIS A 41 -15.82 -1.94 -2.38
C HIS A 41 -14.67 -1.25 -3.12
N ILE A 42 -13.97 -0.36 -2.45
CA ILE A 42 -12.81 0.36 -3.00
C ILE A 42 -11.67 -0.62 -3.30
N ALA A 43 -11.32 -1.48 -2.34
CA ALA A 43 -10.24 -2.47 -2.48
C ALA A 43 -10.49 -3.44 -3.65
N PHE A 44 -11.72 -3.92 -3.83
CA PHE A 44 -12.05 -4.81 -4.93
C PHE A 44 -11.77 -4.18 -6.29
N GLN A 45 -12.12 -2.92 -6.48
CA GLN A 45 -11.89 -2.20 -7.71
C GLN A 45 -10.39 -1.94 -7.93
N ILE A 46 -9.66 -1.51 -6.89
CA ILE A 46 -8.20 -1.32 -6.96
C ILE A 46 -7.51 -2.63 -7.33
N PHE A 47 -7.86 -3.74 -6.66
CA PHE A 47 -7.22 -5.03 -6.92
C PHE A 47 -7.47 -5.51 -8.34
N ARG A 48 -8.67 -5.31 -8.89
CA ARG A 48 -8.95 -5.62 -10.29
C ARG A 48 -8.10 -4.78 -11.24
N ALA A 49 -7.99 -3.48 -10.99
CA ALA A 49 -7.22 -2.58 -11.82
C ALA A 49 -5.72 -2.92 -11.78
N VAL A 50 -5.14 -3.08 -10.59
CA VAL A 50 -3.70 -3.34 -10.44
C VAL A 50 -3.35 -4.79 -10.83
N SER A 51 -4.23 -5.76 -10.57
CA SER A 51 -4.06 -7.13 -11.09
C SER A 51 -4.00 -7.17 -12.63
N PHE A 52 -4.77 -6.32 -13.29
CA PHE A 52 -4.66 -6.17 -14.75
C PHE A 52 -3.28 -5.64 -15.17
N LEU A 53 -2.71 -4.65 -14.45
CA LEU A 53 -1.36 -4.16 -14.71
C LEU A 53 -0.33 -5.29 -14.52
N HIS A 54 -0.40 -6.02 -13.41
CA HIS A 54 0.51 -7.11 -13.08
C HIS A 54 0.47 -8.24 -14.13
N ARG A 55 -0.71 -8.60 -14.64
CA ARG A 55 -0.84 -9.57 -15.75
C ARG A 55 -0.18 -9.08 -17.04
N ASN A 56 -0.13 -7.78 -17.25
CA ASN A 56 0.56 -7.14 -18.37
C ASN A 56 2.04 -6.82 -18.06
N LYS A 57 2.59 -7.37 -16.98
CA LYS A 57 3.99 -7.21 -16.59
C LYS A 57 4.38 -5.76 -16.28
N LEU A 58 3.44 -4.97 -15.78
CA LEU A 58 3.62 -3.59 -15.37
C LEU A 58 3.41 -3.47 -13.87
N THR A 59 4.38 -2.91 -13.16
CA THR A 59 4.30 -2.53 -11.74
C THR A 59 4.03 -1.05 -11.65
N HIS A 60 3.07 -0.64 -10.83
CA HIS A 60 2.69 0.77 -10.69
C HIS A 60 3.76 1.57 -9.95
N THR A 61 4.30 1.01 -8.88
CA THR A 61 5.38 1.52 -8.02
C THR A 61 5.05 2.71 -7.11
N ASP A 62 3.97 3.45 -7.30
CA ASP A 62 3.60 4.58 -6.42
C ASP A 62 2.11 4.56 -6.03
N LEU A 63 1.63 3.40 -5.56
CA LEU A 63 0.28 3.27 -5.04
C LEU A 63 0.16 3.93 -3.66
N LYS A 64 -0.77 4.89 -3.56
CA LYS A 64 -1.07 5.67 -2.36
C LYS A 64 -2.47 6.27 -2.46
N PRO A 65 -3.07 6.73 -1.37
CA PRO A 65 -4.42 7.33 -1.39
C PRO A 65 -4.56 8.51 -2.35
N GLU A 66 -3.49 9.29 -2.60
CA GLU A 66 -3.48 10.41 -3.55
C GLU A 66 -3.65 9.96 -5.00
N ASN A 67 -3.24 8.73 -5.33
CA ASN A 67 -3.29 8.16 -6.68
C ASN A 67 -4.52 7.25 -6.90
N ILE A 68 -5.48 7.26 -6.00
CA ILE A 68 -6.76 6.56 -6.08
C ILE A 68 -7.85 7.61 -6.05
N LEU A 69 -8.49 7.88 -7.19
CA LEU A 69 -9.46 8.95 -7.36
C LEU A 69 -10.86 8.39 -7.52
N PHE A 70 -11.83 9.07 -6.91
CA PHE A 70 -13.24 8.82 -7.20
C PHE A 70 -13.59 9.26 -8.62
N VAL A 71 -14.50 8.54 -9.26
CA VAL A 71 -14.95 8.84 -10.62
C VAL A 71 -15.78 10.11 -10.65
N SER A 72 -16.63 10.33 -9.65
CA SER A 72 -17.52 11.50 -9.55
C SER A 72 -17.07 12.47 -8.46
N CYS A 73 -17.33 13.75 -8.68
CA CYS A 73 -17.17 14.79 -7.66
C CYS A 73 -18.33 14.78 -6.65
N ASP A 74 -19.50 14.28 -7.04
CA ASP A 74 -20.64 14.07 -6.16
C ASP A 74 -20.43 12.71 -5.48
N CYS A 75 -19.64 12.73 -4.41
CA CYS A 75 -19.45 11.55 -3.56
C CYS A 75 -20.72 11.30 -2.74
N ASP A 76 -21.82 11.03 -3.40
CA ASP A 76 -22.96 10.35 -2.78
C ASP A 76 -22.43 9.01 -2.29
N ARG A 77 -22.71 8.67 -1.02
CA ARG A 77 -22.21 7.46 -0.37
C ARG A 77 -22.59 6.14 -1.08
N GLU A 78 -23.34 6.23 -2.18
CA GLU A 78 -23.89 5.11 -2.95
C GLU A 78 -22.97 4.65 -4.09
N THR A 79 -22.08 5.50 -4.64
CA THR A 79 -21.18 5.11 -5.74
C THR A 79 -19.73 5.40 -5.37
N LEU A 80 -19.05 4.41 -4.81
CA LEU A 80 -17.62 4.45 -4.49
C LEU A 80 -16.76 3.98 -5.68
N ASP A 81 -17.13 4.38 -6.91
CA ASP A 81 -16.35 4.02 -8.09
C ASP A 81 -15.04 4.80 -8.11
N ILE A 82 -13.94 4.08 -8.32
CA ILE A 82 -12.60 4.65 -8.30
C ILE A 82 -11.80 4.33 -9.57
N LYS A 83 -10.76 5.12 -9.78
CA LYS A 83 -9.71 4.86 -10.77
C LYS A 83 -8.33 5.05 -10.13
N VAL A 84 -7.41 4.17 -10.52
CA VAL A 84 -5.99 4.31 -10.22
C VAL A 84 -5.37 5.19 -11.29
N VAL A 85 -4.55 6.15 -10.86
CA VAL A 85 -3.92 7.15 -11.73
C VAL A 85 -2.43 7.29 -11.45
N ASP A 86 -1.76 8.11 -12.25
CA ASP A 86 -0.33 8.44 -12.13
C ASP A 86 0.60 7.26 -12.39
N PHE A 87 0.76 6.97 -13.68
CA PHE A 87 1.68 5.94 -14.19
C PHE A 87 3.08 6.49 -14.48
N GLY A 88 3.44 7.65 -13.93
CA GLY A 88 4.71 8.33 -14.21
C GLY A 88 5.94 7.54 -13.82
N THR A 89 5.84 6.67 -12.81
CA THR A 89 6.92 5.79 -12.32
C THR A 89 6.67 4.32 -12.65
N ALA A 90 5.56 3.99 -13.31
CA ALA A 90 5.23 2.61 -13.63
C ALA A 90 6.30 1.96 -14.51
N THR A 91 6.70 0.75 -14.17
CA THR A 91 7.86 0.06 -14.77
C THR A 91 7.47 -1.34 -15.24
N PHE A 92 7.81 -1.67 -16.48
CA PHE A 92 7.65 -3.03 -16.98
C PHE A 92 8.74 -3.96 -16.46
N ASP A 93 8.44 -5.25 -16.28
CA ASP A 93 9.38 -6.26 -15.77
C ASP A 93 10.70 -6.33 -16.57
N HIS A 94 10.66 -6.01 -17.88
CA HIS A 94 11.82 -6.04 -18.76
C HIS A 94 12.63 -4.74 -18.81
N GLN A 95 12.15 -3.67 -18.16
CA GLN A 95 12.83 -2.39 -18.11
C GLN A 95 13.84 -2.31 -16.95
N HIS A 96 14.68 -1.29 -16.97
CA HIS A 96 15.54 -0.99 -15.83
C HIS A 96 14.69 -0.64 -14.60
N HIS A 97 15.00 -1.28 -13.48
CA HIS A 97 14.35 -1.02 -12.21
C HIS A 97 15.17 -0.03 -11.39
N GLU A 98 14.58 1.12 -11.09
CA GLU A 98 15.16 2.04 -10.11
C GLU A 98 15.28 1.34 -8.75
N THR A 99 16.38 1.61 -8.03
CA THR A 99 16.65 0.96 -6.74
C THR A 99 15.61 1.34 -5.68
N LEU A 100 15.16 2.60 -5.70
CA LEU A 100 14.23 3.15 -4.72
C LEU A 100 12.93 3.60 -5.40
N VAL A 101 11.86 2.91 -5.12
CA VAL A 101 10.51 3.22 -5.61
C VAL A 101 9.55 3.42 -4.43
N SER A 102 8.34 3.81 -4.73
CA SER A 102 7.23 4.05 -3.81
C SER A 102 7.40 5.26 -2.89
N THR A 103 6.32 5.92 -2.61
CA THR A 103 6.24 6.94 -1.56
C THR A 103 6.56 6.30 -0.20
N ARG A 104 7.36 6.95 0.64
CA ARG A 104 7.98 6.36 1.85
C ARG A 104 7.03 5.54 2.69
N HIS A 105 5.91 6.09 3.08
CA HIS A 105 4.96 5.45 4.00
C HIS A 105 4.35 4.14 3.46
N TYR A 106 4.39 3.93 2.15
CA TYR A 106 3.84 2.77 1.44
C TYR A 106 4.93 1.86 0.87
N ARG A 107 6.21 2.15 1.16
CA ARG A 107 7.36 1.43 0.60
C ARG A 107 7.53 0.07 1.25
N ALA A 108 7.67 -0.94 0.41
CA ALA A 108 7.86 -2.33 0.85
C ALA A 108 9.25 -2.56 1.46
N PRO A 109 9.38 -3.52 2.40
CA PRO A 109 10.65 -3.80 3.08
C PRO A 109 11.75 -4.25 2.13
N GLU A 110 11.44 -5.02 1.07
CA GLU A 110 12.43 -5.44 0.07
C GLU A 110 13.01 -4.25 -0.71
N VAL A 111 12.23 -3.17 -0.91
CA VAL A 111 12.70 -1.93 -1.53
C VAL A 111 13.62 -1.16 -0.58
N ILE A 112 13.24 -1.08 0.71
CA ILE A 112 14.06 -0.42 1.73
C ILE A 112 15.40 -1.15 1.91
N LEU A 113 15.37 -2.47 1.96
CA LEU A 113 16.53 -3.34 2.19
C LEU A 113 17.38 -3.55 0.91
N ASP A 114 16.97 -2.99 -0.23
CA ASP A 114 17.66 -3.14 -1.52
C ASP A 114 17.86 -4.63 -1.92
N LEU A 115 16.79 -5.41 -1.81
CA LEU A 115 16.78 -6.84 -2.17
C LEU A 115 16.37 -7.08 -3.63
N GLY A 116 16.06 -6.00 -4.37
CA GLY A 116 15.31 -6.05 -5.61
C GLY A 116 13.80 -6.11 -5.33
N TRP A 117 13.01 -5.65 -6.30
CA TRP A 117 11.55 -5.60 -6.19
C TRP A 117 10.89 -6.07 -7.48
N ASN A 118 9.63 -6.45 -7.37
CA ASN A 118 8.75 -6.81 -8.47
C ASN A 118 7.33 -6.32 -8.15
N GLN A 119 6.34 -6.79 -8.90
CA GLN A 119 4.91 -6.46 -8.73
C GLN A 119 4.39 -6.62 -7.29
N SER A 120 5.05 -7.45 -6.47
CA SER A 120 4.68 -7.67 -5.08
C SER A 120 4.84 -6.41 -4.20
N CYS A 121 5.67 -5.45 -4.59
CA CYS A 121 5.79 -4.17 -3.87
C CYS A 121 4.50 -3.34 -3.93
N ASP A 122 3.73 -3.43 -5.02
CA ASP A 122 2.40 -2.81 -5.13
C ASP A 122 1.40 -3.42 -4.14
N VAL A 123 1.49 -4.74 -3.91
CA VAL A 123 0.63 -5.44 -2.93
C VAL A 123 0.87 -4.93 -1.52
N TRP A 124 2.13 -4.76 -1.14
CA TRP A 124 2.49 -4.14 0.14
C TRP A 124 1.93 -2.72 0.26
N SER A 125 2.16 -1.88 -0.76
CA SER A 125 1.63 -0.51 -0.78
C SER A 125 0.12 -0.47 -0.59
N LEU A 126 -0.62 -1.36 -1.27
CA LEU A 126 -2.07 -1.47 -1.09
C LEU A 126 -2.46 -1.97 0.30
N GLY A 127 -1.71 -2.86 0.92
CA GLY A 127 -1.90 -3.25 2.32
C GLY A 127 -1.83 -2.03 3.25
N CYS A 128 -0.81 -1.18 3.05
CA CYS A 128 -0.68 0.08 3.80
C CYS A 128 -1.85 1.06 3.53
N VAL A 129 -2.31 1.14 2.28
CA VAL A 129 -3.47 1.99 1.91
C VAL A 129 -4.76 1.51 2.59
N LEU A 130 -5.03 0.20 2.57
CA LEU A 130 -6.26 -0.33 3.17
C LEU A 130 -6.31 -0.16 4.68
N ILE A 131 -5.19 -0.36 5.37
CA ILE A 131 -5.14 -0.11 6.82
C ILE A 131 -5.24 1.38 7.14
N GLU A 132 -4.71 2.27 6.29
CA GLU A 132 -4.88 3.71 6.43
C GLU A 132 -6.35 4.12 6.28
N TYR A 133 -7.08 3.54 5.34
CA TYR A 133 -8.53 3.77 5.23
C TYR A 133 -9.28 3.31 6.47
N TYR A 134 -8.86 2.22 7.09
CA TYR A 134 -9.45 1.70 8.32
C TYR A 134 -9.10 2.54 9.54
N LEU A 135 -7.90 3.10 9.62
CA LEU A 135 -7.44 3.89 10.77
C LEU A 135 -7.78 5.38 10.66
N GLY A 136 -7.91 5.92 9.44
CA GLY A 136 -7.95 7.36 9.15
C GLY A 136 -6.56 8.02 9.26
N ARG A 137 -5.49 7.24 9.37
CA ARG A 137 -4.11 7.72 9.47
C ARG A 137 -3.14 6.70 8.91
N THR A 138 -1.99 7.18 8.47
CA THR A 138 -0.91 6.34 7.94
C THR A 138 -0.45 5.32 8.98
N LEU A 139 -0.21 4.07 8.54
CA LEU A 139 0.28 2.99 9.41
C LEU A 139 1.73 3.21 9.84
N PHE A 140 2.60 3.65 8.92
CA PHE A 140 4.03 3.85 9.12
C PHE A 140 4.42 5.32 8.88
N PRO A 141 4.13 6.25 9.83
CA PRO A 141 4.45 7.68 9.67
C PRO A 141 5.94 7.94 9.95
N SER A 142 6.84 7.31 9.18
CA SER A 142 8.28 7.33 9.39
C SER A 142 8.97 8.51 8.70
N HIS A 143 10.06 9.01 9.31
CA HIS A 143 10.90 10.08 8.77
C HIS A 143 12.13 9.54 8.02
N ASP A 144 12.62 8.37 8.40
CA ASP A 144 13.73 7.68 7.74
C ASP A 144 13.47 6.18 7.54
N CYS A 145 14.39 5.50 6.86
CA CYS A 145 14.22 4.09 6.52
C CYS A 145 14.44 3.16 7.72
N GLY A 146 15.30 3.51 8.67
CA GLY A 146 15.57 2.72 9.88
C GLY A 146 14.36 2.74 10.80
N GLU A 147 13.81 3.91 11.05
CA GLU A 147 12.56 4.11 11.78
C GLU A 147 11.41 3.32 11.14
N HIS A 148 11.31 3.37 9.80
CA HIS A 148 10.28 2.64 9.07
C HIS A 148 10.37 1.12 9.29
N LEU A 149 11.56 0.54 9.20
CA LEU A 149 11.77 -0.88 9.47
C LEU A 149 11.47 -1.24 10.93
N ALA A 150 11.83 -0.37 11.89
CA ALA A 150 11.50 -0.58 13.31
C ALA A 150 9.99 -0.54 13.56
N MET A 151 9.26 0.37 12.91
CA MET A 151 7.79 0.40 12.94
C MET A 151 7.18 -0.88 12.35
N MET A 152 7.74 -1.38 11.23
CA MET A 152 7.30 -2.66 10.65
C MET A 152 7.48 -3.81 11.65
N GLU A 153 8.64 -3.91 12.32
CA GLU A 153 8.86 -4.94 13.33
C GLU A 153 7.89 -4.84 14.51
N LYS A 154 7.52 -3.64 14.92
CA LYS A 154 6.54 -3.44 16.00
C LYS A 154 5.14 -3.89 15.59
N VAL A 155 4.75 -3.67 14.33
CA VAL A 155 3.42 -3.98 13.80
C VAL A 155 3.28 -5.44 13.37
N LEU A 156 4.30 -5.98 12.69
CA LEU A 156 4.22 -7.27 12.00
C LEU A 156 5.08 -8.35 12.65
N GLY A 157 5.87 -7.99 13.66
CA GLY A 157 6.87 -8.87 14.25
C GLY A 157 8.24 -8.74 13.54
N PRO A 158 9.26 -9.48 14.03
CA PRO A 158 10.64 -9.30 13.59
C PRO A 158 10.83 -9.62 12.11
N ILE A 159 11.62 -8.80 11.42
CA ILE A 159 12.02 -9.07 10.04
C ILE A 159 12.82 -10.36 9.98
N PRO A 160 12.48 -11.30 9.08
CA PRO A 160 13.19 -12.56 8.97
C PRO A 160 14.70 -12.36 8.75
N PRO A 161 15.58 -13.00 9.57
CA PRO A 161 17.03 -12.81 9.48
C PRO A 161 17.61 -13.09 8.10
N ARG A 162 16.98 -13.99 7.32
CA ARG A 162 17.39 -14.28 5.94
C ARG A 162 17.30 -13.04 5.02
N LEU A 163 16.32 -12.16 5.22
CA LEU A 163 16.18 -10.93 4.44
C LEU A 163 17.25 -9.92 4.84
N LEU A 164 17.51 -9.79 6.13
CA LEU A 164 18.57 -8.90 6.64
C LEU A 164 19.95 -9.30 6.12
N LYS A 165 20.25 -10.60 6.03
CA LYS A 165 21.51 -11.12 5.49
C LYS A 165 21.71 -10.84 4.00
N GLN A 166 20.64 -10.66 3.24
CA GLN A 166 20.68 -10.41 1.80
C GLN A 166 20.75 -8.93 1.45
N THR A 167 20.59 -8.04 2.45
CA THR A 167 20.58 -6.59 2.18
C THR A 167 21.90 -6.15 1.53
N ARG A 168 21.79 -5.39 0.45
CA ARG A 168 22.90 -4.76 -0.26
C ARG A 168 23.14 -3.32 0.19
N SER A 169 22.23 -2.78 0.97
CA SER A 169 22.28 -1.39 1.43
C SER A 169 23.22 -1.25 2.63
N SER A 170 24.33 -0.57 2.44
CA SER A 170 25.18 -0.10 3.56
C SER A 170 24.52 1.01 4.40
N ARG A 171 23.34 1.46 4.01
CA ARG A 171 22.59 2.55 4.67
C ARG A 171 21.84 2.07 5.92
N HIS A 172 21.66 0.76 6.07
CA HIS A 172 20.97 0.19 7.21
C HIS A 172 21.95 -0.65 8.02
N PRO A 173 22.33 -0.21 9.22
CA PRO A 173 23.20 -0.99 10.08
C PRO A 173 22.44 -2.25 10.53
N VAL A 174 22.75 -3.37 9.91
CA VAL A 174 22.34 -4.69 10.37
C VAL A 174 23.38 -5.16 11.36
N GLN A 175 23.03 -5.26 12.62
CA GLN A 175 23.95 -5.74 13.66
C GLN A 175 24.08 -7.26 13.55
N ASN A 176 25.28 -7.75 13.26
CA ASN A 176 25.59 -9.19 13.14
C ASN A 176 24.74 -9.95 12.12
N ASP A 177 24.31 -9.32 11.01
CA ASP A 177 23.50 -9.91 9.91
C ASP A 177 22.16 -10.53 10.37
N THR A 178 21.70 -10.25 11.58
CA THR A 178 20.51 -10.90 12.13
C THR A 178 19.50 -9.98 12.82
N ARG A 179 19.88 -8.74 13.11
CA ARG A 179 19.00 -7.74 13.75
C ARG A 179 19.23 -6.37 13.14
N LEU A 180 18.16 -5.60 13.02
CA LEU A 180 18.26 -4.19 12.78
C LEU A 180 18.98 -3.51 13.95
N SER A 181 20.07 -2.80 13.65
CA SER A 181 20.70 -1.88 14.58
C SER A 181 20.18 -0.49 14.30
N TRP A 182 18.97 -0.21 14.74
CA TRP A 182 18.43 1.13 14.68
C TRP A 182 18.75 1.84 16.01
N ASN A 183 19.68 2.80 15.95
CA ASN A 183 19.99 3.68 17.07
C ASN A 183 19.17 4.96 16.91
N GLY A 184 17.85 4.85 17.03
CA GLY A 184 16.97 6.01 17.11
C GLY A 184 17.32 6.90 18.30
N SER A 185 17.02 8.20 18.20
CA SER A 185 16.99 9.04 19.40
C SER A 185 15.93 8.48 20.36
N SER A 186 16.08 8.69 21.66
CA SER A 186 15.09 8.26 22.66
C SER A 186 13.68 8.76 22.35
N SER A 187 13.57 9.94 21.71
CA SER A 187 12.28 10.48 21.23
C SER A 187 11.63 9.62 20.14
N SER A 188 12.41 9.02 19.24
CA SER A 188 11.88 8.19 18.16
C SER A 188 11.43 6.79 18.64
N GLU A 189 12.09 6.22 19.67
CA GLU A 189 11.63 4.98 20.31
C GLU A 189 10.31 5.19 21.05
N ASP A 190 10.19 6.29 21.79
CA ASP A 190 8.95 6.69 22.46
C ASP A 190 7.80 6.92 21.47
N ASP A 191 8.09 7.47 20.29
CA ASP A 191 7.10 7.70 19.24
C ASP A 191 6.64 6.39 18.59
N ILE A 192 7.53 5.45 18.35
CA ILE A 192 7.18 4.11 17.84
C ILE A 192 6.30 3.38 18.86
N GLU A 193 6.67 3.42 20.16
CA GLU A 193 5.86 2.77 21.19
C GLU A 193 4.47 3.35 21.34
N LYS A 194 4.32 4.67 21.14
CA LYS A 194 3.02 5.36 21.23
C LYS A 194 2.13 5.15 20.01
N HIS A 195 2.73 5.03 18.81
CA HIS A 195 1.98 5.05 17.55
C HIS A 195 1.83 3.66 16.90
N CYS A 196 2.69 2.70 17.24
CA CYS A 196 2.70 1.37 16.65
C CYS A 196 2.31 0.31 17.68
N GLN A 197 1.42 -0.58 17.26
CA GLN A 197 1.02 -1.77 18.02
C GLN A 197 0.88 -2.96 17.05
N PRO A 198 0.91 -4.20 17.53
CA PRO A 198 0.68 -5.38 16.69
C PRO A 198 -0.55 -5.24 15.81
N LEU A 199 -0.47 -5.66 14.54
CA LEU A 199 -1.50 -5.45 13.52
C LEU A 199 -2.90 -5.82 14.02
N THR A 200 -3.02 -6.95 14.70
CA THR A 200 -4.31 -7.44 15.22
C THR A 200 -4.91 -6.58 16.34
N GLN A 201 -4.10 -5.76 17.02
CA GLN A 201 -4.58 -4.87 18.07
C GLN A 201 -5.26 -3.61 17.55
N TYR A 202 -5.17 -3.36 16.24
CA TYR A 202 -5.89 -2.26 15.60
C TYR A 202 -7.37 -2.58 15.35
N MET A 203 -7.80 -3.84 15.44
CA MET A 203 -9.22 -4.21 15.31
C MET A 203 -10.06 -3.51 16.37
N ARG A 204 -11.14 -2.83 15.94
CA ARG A 204 -12.06 -2.09 16.83
C ARG A 204 -13.14 -2.98 17.40
N THR A 205 -13.63 -3.88 16.58
CA THR A 205 -14.61 -4.90 16.94
C THR A 205 -14.01 -6.25 16.62
N ASN A 206 -14.51 -7.30 17.20
CA ASN A 206 -14.05 -8.66 16.89
C ASN A 206 -15.06 -9.38 15.99
N ASN A 207 -15.71 -8.64 15.08
CA ASN A 207 -16.67 -9.18 14.15
C ASN A 207 -15.97 -9.90 12.97
N GLU A 208 -16.73 -10.71 12.25
CA GLU A 208 -16.20 -11.54 11.17
C GLU A 208 -15.65 -10.72 10.00
N GLU A 209 -16.26 -9.58 9.68
CA GLU A 209 -15.81 -8.72 8.58
C GLU A 209 -14.45 -8.08 8.86
N GLU A 210 -14.23 -7.60 10.09
CA GLU A 210 -12.92 -7.10 10.50
C GLU A 210 -11.86 -8.20 10.52
N LYS A 211 -12.20 -9.39 11.03
CA LYS A 211 -11.28 -10.53 11.01
C LYS A 211 -10.82 -10.85 9.58
N GLN A 212 -11.76 -10.88 8.63
CA GLN A 212 -11.44 -11.12 7.23
C GLN A 212 -10.59 -9.99 6.62
N LEU A 213 -10.84 -8.73 6.99
CA LEU A 213 -9.99 -7.61 6.56
C LEU A 213 -8.57 -7.76 7.09
N PHE A 214 -8.41 -8.04 8.39
CA PHE A 214 -7.10 -8.16 9.02
C PHE A 214 -6.34 -9.43 8.59
N ASP A 215 -7.05 -10.51 8.25
CA ASP A 215 -6.47 -11.70 7.62
C ASP A 215 -5.90 -11.35 6.22
N LEU A 216 -6.68 -10.66 5.39
CA LEU A 216 -6.20 -10.16 4.10
C LEU A 216 -4.98 -9.23 4.25
N LEU A 217 -5.03 -8.27 5.20
CA LEU A 217 -3.92 -7.37 5.48
C LEU A 217 -2.65 -8.14 5.90
N SER A 218 -2.79 -9.18 6.70
CA SER A 218 -1.67 -10.03 7.11
C SER A 218 -1.04 -10.76 5.92
N CYS A 219 -1.84 -11.21 4.96
CA CYS A 219 -1.35 -11.82 3.72
C CYS A 219 -0.66 -10.81 2.79
N MET A 220 -1.11 -9.55 2.79
CA MET A 220 -0.55 -8.48 1.96
C MET A 220 0.72 -7.88 2.54
N LEU A 221 0.82 -7.79 3.87
CA LEU A 221 1.96 -7.23 4.61
C LEU A 221 2.95 -8.33 5.03
N GLU A 222 3.05 -9.41 4.26
CA GLU A 222 4.05 -10.46 4.46
C GLU A 222 5.43 -9.98 3.99
N TYR A 223 6.45 -10.17 4.83
CA TYR A 223 7.84 -9.79 4.51
C TYR A 223 8.41 -10.58 3.34
N ASP A 224 8.11 -11.87 3.29
CA ASP A 224 8.58 -12.76 2.24
C ASP A 224 7.78 -12.54 0.95
N VAL A 225 8.42 -11.93 -0.06
CA VAL A 225 7.84 -11.68 -1.37
C VAL A 225 7.25 -12.95 -2.02
N SER A 226 7.87 -14.11 -1.76
CA SER A 226 7.40 -15.40 -2.32
C SER A 226 6.14 -15.94 -1.62
N ARG A 227 5.82 -15.42 -0.45
CA ARG A 227 4.65 -15.82 0.36
C ARG A 227 3.56 -14.74 0.37
N ARG A 228 3.95 -13.50 0.00
CA ARG A 228 3.00 -12.39 -0.08
C ARG A 228 1.93 -12.72 -1.13
N ILE A 229 0.67 -12.60 -0.73
CA ILE A 229 -0.47 -12.88 -1.62
C ILE A 229 -0.39 -12.04 -2.90
N THR A 230 -0.74 -12.62 -4.05
CA THR A 230 -0.92 -11.86 -5.29
C THR A 230 -2.28 -11.17 -5.30
N LEU A 231 -2.46 -10.09 -6.08
CA LEU A 231 -3.77 -9.45 -6.19
C LEU A 231 -4.82 -10.34 -6.86
N GLU A 232 -4.40 -11.26 -7.71
CA GLU A 232 -5.29 -12.25 -8.32
C GLU A 232 -5.84 -13.22 -7.26
N GLU A 233 -4.99 -13.75 -6.38
CA GLU A 233 -5.39 -14.58 -5.25
C GLU A 233 -6.23 -13.78 -4.24
N ALA A 234 -5.81 -12.54 -3.93
CA ALA A 234 -6.51 -11.65 -3.00
C ALA A 234 -7.95 -11.35 -3.42
N LEU A 235 -8.25 -11.27 -4.73
CA LEU A 235 -9.62 -11.12 -5.22
C LEU A 235 -10.52 -12.31 -4.88
N TRP A 236 -9.94 -13.48 -4.57
CA TRP A 236 -10.68 -14.68 -4.10
C TRP A 236 -10.74 -14.79 -2.58
N HIS A 237 -10.07 -13.89 -1.84
CA HIS A 237 -10.10 -13.90 -0.39
C HIS A 237 -11.53 -13.82 0.17
N PRO A 238 -11.84 -14.46 1.32
CA PRO A 238 -13.16 -14.41 1.96
C PRO A 238 -13.70 -13.00 2.15
N PHE A 239 -12.85 -12.02 2.41
CA PHE A 239 -13.21 -10.61 2.55
C PHE A 239 -14.08 -10.07 1.40
N PHE A 240 -13.90 -10.59 0.17
CA PHE A 240 -14.66 -10.17 -1.01
C PHE A 240 -15.86 -11.06 -1.35
N CYS A 241 -16.17 -12.09 -0.56
CA CYS A 241 -17.33 -12.96 -0.80
C CYS A 241 -18.65 -12.19 -0.98
N PRO A 242 -18.98 -11.16 -0.16
CA PRO A 242 -20.22 -10.41 -0.33
C PRO A 242 -20.38 -9.76 -1.72
N LEU A 243 -19.29 -9.30 -2.33
CA LEU A 243 -19.34 -8.66 -3.65
C LEU A 243 -19.47 -9.66 -4.82
N ARG A 244 -19.06 -10.91 -4.60
CA ARG A 244 -19.20 -11.97 -5.62
C ARG A 244 -20.61 -12.55 -5.66
N THR A 245 -21.30 -12.56 -4.54
CA THR A 245 -22.68 -13.10 -4.42
C THR A 245 -23.75 -12.12 -4.89
N GLN A 246 -23.46 -10.81 -4.95
CA GLN A 246 -24.41 -9.80 -5.42
C GLN A 246 -24.60 -9.76 -6.96
N LYS A 247 -23.84 -10.54 -7.74
CA LYS A 247 -23.92 -10.61 -9.22
C LYS A 247 -24.64 -11.85 -9.75
N LEU A 248 -25.39 -12.55 -8.91
CA LEU A 248 -26.33 -13.60 -9.27
C LEU A 248 -27.78 -13.09 -9.05
#